data_18d1b5b1b93a8e57e504fd64bc405a3b
#
_entry.id   18d1b5b1b93a8e57e504fd64bc405a3b
#
_cell.length_a   1.000
_cell.length_b   1.000
_cell.length_c   1.000
_cell.angle_alpha   90.00
_cell.angle_beta   90.00
_cell.angle_gamma   90.00
#
_symmetry.space_group_name_H-M   'P 1'
#
loop_
_entity.id
_entity.type
_entity.pdbx_description
1 polymer ?
#
loop_
_entity_poly.entity_id
_entity_poly.type
_entity_poly.pdbx_seq_one_letter_code
_entity_poly.pdbx_strand_id
1 'polypeptide(L)'
;MKKFLLSFCIVSSSLFIFSEDTVSDIFKPNYKNQLFMDVEVALAEAQSELEIIPLWAAKEISSKANIKYLSQKDIDEEHKLVRHTLVARLNVWKRSIDAEAAEYLHYGATTVDIWDTVLVLQIKDSIDLLIDDLLEIEDYLLTLTKDNLNTYMPGRTLGQHALPITFGKKTSTWLAENRRNIERLQHVQSKINKSGILKGAVGSYLGLGDMAIETESLMMQKLGLDEPSKDDWHGIRDVFAEYALTLAIVSKSFGRIGNELTLLQMTEIGETEEYLGSRSVGSSTMPQKKNPRGP
;
A
#
# COMPACT_ATOMS: atom_id res chain seq x y z
N MET A 1 -17.38 23.74 -38.61
CA MET A 1 -16.26 23.72 -37.66
C MET A 1 -16.81 24.12 -36.29
N LYS A 2 -17.20 23.11 -35.47
CA LYS A 2 -17.60 23.32 -34.08
C LYS A 2 -16.36 23.03 -33.21
N LYS A 3 -15.91 24.07 -32.47
CA LYS A 3 -14.84 23.96 -31.48
C LYS A 3 -15.37 23.20 -30.28
N PHE A 4 -14.83 22.00 -30.03
CA PHE A 4 -14.96 21.33 -28.75
C PHE A 4 -14.05 22.04 -27.76
N LEU A 5 -14.62 22.76 -26.80
CA LEU A 5 -13.94 23.20 -25.59
C LEU A 5 -13.90 21.98 -24.65
N LEU A 6 -12.74 21.33 -24.52
CA LEU A 6 -12.47 20.47 -23.37
C LEU A 6 -12.38 21.36 -22.13
N SER A 7 -13.42 21.33 -21.32
CA SER A 7 -13.40 21.88 -19.97
C SER A 7 -12.64 20.89 -19.10
N PHE A 8 -11.37 21.17 -18.85
CA PHE A 8 -10.60 20.48 -17.81
C PHE A 8 -11.15 20.94 -16.46
N CYS A 9 -12.12 20.20 -15.92
CA CYS A 9 -12.46 20.32 -14.51
C CYS A 9 -11.35 19.64 -13.71
N ILE A 10 -10.38 20.43 -13.25
CA ILE A 10 -9.47 20.00 -12.17
C ILE A 10 -10.36 19.96 -10.93
N VAL A 11 -10.95 18.78 -10.66
CA VAL A 11 -11.45 18.48 -9.33
C VAL A 11 -10.21 18.28 -8.48
N SER A 12 -9.84 19.30 -7.71
CA SER A 12 -8.90 19.14 -6.62
C SER A 12 -9.60 18.25 -5.57
N SER A 13 -9.53 16.93 -5.74
CA SER A 13 -9.68 16.04 -4.62
C SER A 13 -8.62 16.45 -3.61
N SER A 14 -9.06 17.10 -2.53
CA SER A 14 -8.25 17.24 -1.34
C SER A 14 -8.09 15.85 -0.73
N LEU A 15 -7.29 15.00 -1.37
CA LEU A 15 -6.65 13.89 -0.70
C LEU A 15 -5.96 14.52 0.50
N PHE A 16 -6.52 14.30 1.69
CA PHE A 16 -5.81 14.61 2.92
C PHE A 16 -4.57 13.74 2.91
N ILE A 17 -3.45 14.33 2.50
CA ILE A 17 -2.14 13.71 2.56
C ILE A 17 -1.82 13.59 4.04
N PHE A 18 -2.15 12.43 4.64
CA PHE A 18 -1.41 11.99 5.80
C PHE A 18 0.03 11.82 5.31
N SER A 19 1.01 12.50 5.89
CA SER A 19 2.41 12.16 5.65
C SER A 19 2.64 10.81 6.32
N GLU A 20 2.58 9.77 5.52
CA GLU A 20 2.78 8.40 5.96
C GLU A 20 4.28 8.14 5.86
N ASP A 21 4.94 8.17 7.00
CA ASP A 21 6.38 7.93 7.06
C ASP A 21 6.71 6.43 6.97
N THR A 22 5.72 5.55 7.20
CA THR A 22 5.93 4.09 7.19
C THR A 22 4.73 3.31 6.64
N VAL A 23 5.00 2.14 6.06
CA VAL A 23 3.95 1.19 5.62
C VAL A 23 2.97 0.85 6.75
N SER A 24 3.42 0.82 8.01
CA SER A 24 2.54 0.52 9.14
C SER A 24 1.48 1.60 9.39
N ASP A 25 1.74 2.85 8.99
CA ASP A 25 0.80 3.95 9.15
C ASP A 25 -0.42 3.78 8.24
N ILE A 26 -0.22 3.26 7.02
CA ILE A 26 -1.28 2.97 6.03
C ILE A 26 -2.33 1.99 6.58
N PHE A 27 -1.95 1.09 7.49
CA PHE A 27 -2.88 0.13 8.08
C PHE A 27 -3.47 0.57 9.43
N LYS A 28 -3.20 1.80 9.89
CA LYS A 28 -3.80 2.35 11.10
C LYS A 28 -5.30 2.67 10.91
N PRO A 29 -6.11 2.59 11.98
CA PRO A 29 -7.55 2.82 11.90
C PRO A 29 -7.95 4.16 11.26
N ASN A 30 -7.25 5.25 11.57
CA ASN A 30 -7.59 6.58 11.02
C ASN A 30 -7.39 6.63 9.50
N TYR A 31 -6.28 6.08 8.99
CA TYR A 31 -6.02 6.00 7.56
C TYR A 31 -7.09 5.17 6.86
N LYS A 32 -7.33 3.96 7.36
CA LYS A 32 -8.39 3.09 6.85
C LYS A 32 -9.77 3.75 6.85
N ASN A 33 -10.10 4.50 7.91
CA ASN A 33 -11.38 5.19 8.00
C ASN A 33 -11.47 6.40 7.04
N GLN A 34 -10.36 7.09 6.75
CA GLN A 34 -10.35 8.12 5.71
C GLN A 34 -10.54 7.50 4.33
N LEU A 35 -9.80 6.45 3.98
CA LEU A 35 -10.02 5.74 2.72
C LEU A 35 -11.45 5.20 2.56
N PHE A 36 -12.07 4.75 3.65
CA PHE A 36 -13.49 4.37 3.65
C PHE A 36 -14.37 5.55 3.20
N MET A 37 -14.14 6.75 3.72
CA MET A 37 -14.89 7.94 3.32
C MET A 37 -14.60 8.32 1.86
N ASP A 38 -13.35 8.23 1.42
CA ASP A 38 -12.94 8.55 0.06
C ASP A 38 -13.56 7.59 -0.97
N VAL A 39 -13.67 6.31 -0.64
CA VAL A 39 -14.35 5.30 -1.48
C VAL A 39 -15.84 5.59 -1.62
N GLU A 40 -16.51 5.93 -0.53
CA GLU A 40 -17.94 6.30 -0.54
C GLU A 40 -18.18 7.62 -1.28
N VAL A 41 -17.26 8.58 -1.19
CA VAL A 41 -17.30 9.83 -1.98
C VAL A 41 -17.16 9.54 -3.46
N ALA A 42 -16.17 8.73 -3.84
CA ALA A 42 -15.94 8.34 -5.22
C ALA A 42 -17.19 7.65 -5.83
N LEU A 43 -17.87 6.81 -5.03
CA LEU A 43 -19.13 6.20 -5.41
C LEU A 43 -20.23 7.26 -5.64
N ALA A 44 -20.43 8.16 -4.68
CA ALA A 44 -21.46 9.19 -4.78
C ALA A 44 -21.19 10.15 -5.96
N GLU A 45 -19.94 10.55 -6.17
CA GLU A 45 -19.56 11.40 -7.31
C GLU A 45 -19.74 10.69 -8.65
N ALA A 46 -19.36 9.40 -8.77
CA ALA A 46 -19.59 8.60 -9.98
C ALA A 46 -21.07 8.49 -10.29
N GLN A 47 -21.89 8.18 -9.30
CA GLN A 47 -23.35 8.10 -9.45
C GLN A 47 -23.97 9.44 -9.83
N SER A 48 -23.44 10.54 -9.29
CA SER A 48 -23.92 11.89 -9.63
C SER A 48 -23.58 12.30 -11.06
N GLU A 49 -22.39 11.95 -11.55
CA GLU A 49 -22.00 12.21 -12.95
C GLU A 49 -22.87 11.42 -13.96
N LEU A 50 -23.36 10.26 -13.56
CA LEU A 50 -24.27 9.41 -14.32
C LEU A 50 -25.76 9.72 -14.06
N GLU A 51 -26.04 10.81 -13.36
CA GLU A 51 -27.40 11.27 -13.03
C GLU A 51 -28.25 10.24 -12.22
N ILE A 52 -27.58 9.30 -11.52
CA ILE A 52 -28.23 8.31 -10.64
C ILE A 52 -28.65 8.94 -9.32
N ILE A 53 -27.81 9.82 -8.77
CA ILE A 53 -28.11 10.62 -7.57
C ILE A 53 -27.97 12.12 -7.88
N PRO A 54 -28.64 12.99 -7.11
CA PRO A 54 -28.52 14.42 -7.33
C PRO A 54 -27.13 14.97 -7.03
N LEU A 55 -26.63 15.90 -7.85
CA LEU A 55 -25.33 16.55 -7.68
C LEU A 55 -25.16 17.22 -6.29
N TRP A 56 -26.22 17.83 -5.76
CA TRP A 56 -26.17 18.46 -4.44
C TRP A 56 -25.91 17.46 -3.32
N ALA A 57 -26.45 16.23 -3.42
CA ALA A 57 -26.22 15.17 -2.44
C ALA A 57 -24.76 14.68 -2.48
N ALA A 58 -24.22 14.43 -3.67
CA ALA A 58 -22.81 14.04 -3.83
C ALA A 58 -21.86 15.13 -3.27
N LYS A 59 -22.16 16.42 -3.54
CA LYS A 59 -21.38 17.54 -3.00
C LYS A 59 -21.45 17.63 -1.49
N GLU A 60 -22.60 17.41 -0.88
CA GLU A 60 -22.75 17.40 0.58
C GLU A 60 -21.96 16.25 1.19
N ILE A 61 -22.07 15.03 0.66
CA ILE A 61 -21.29 13.86 1.11
C ILE A 61 -19.78 14.14 1.02
N SER A 62 -19.30 14.62 -0.13
CA SER A 62 -17.89 14.96 -0.35
C SER A 62 -17.39 16.03 0.62
N SER A 63 -18.19 17.06 0.90
CA SER A 63 -17.85 18.15 1.83
C SER A 63 -17.65 17.69 3.28
N LYS A 64 -18.22 16.54 3.65
CA LYS A 64 -18.16 15.93 4.97
C LYS A 64 -17.20 14.74 5.05
N ALA A 65 -16.42 14.45 4.00
CA ALA A 65 -15.46 13.36 3.98
C ALA A 65 -14.17 13.71 4.72
N ASN A 66 -14.24 13.81 6.02
CA ASN A 66 -13.10 14.13 6.86
C ASN A 66 -13.14 13.30 8.14
N ILE A 67 -12.01 12.68 8.48
CA ILE A 67 -11.85 11.78 9.65
C ILE A 67 -12.32 12.40 10.98
N LYS A 68 -12.34 13.74 11.09
CA LYS A 68 -12.87 14.44 12.27
C LYS A 68 -14.33 14.10 12.58
N TYR A 69 -15.11 13.66 11.59
CA TYR A 69 -16.51 13.25 11.72
C TYR A 69 -16.69 11.76 12.02
N LEU A 70 -15.59 10.99 12.12
CA LEU A 70 -15.62 9.54 12.26
C LEU A 70 -14.73 9.09 13.44
N SER A 71 -15.09 9.51 14.68
CA SER A 71 -14.31 9.15 15.86
C SER A 71 -14.42 7.66 16.18
N GLN A 72 -13.30 7.04 16.56
CA GLN A 72 -13.27 5.62 16.90
C GLN A 72 -14.21 5.31 18.07
N LYS A 73 -14.33 6.21 19.04
CA LYS A 73 -15.25 6.05 20.17
C LYS A 73 -16.70 5.93 19.71
N ASP A 74 -17.15 6.82 18.83
CA ASP A 74 -18.52 6.81 18.33
C ASP A 74 -18.80 5.57 17.47
N ILE A 75 -17.80 5.15 16.68
CA ILE A 75 -17.87 3.89 15.90
C ILE A 75 -18.05 2.69 16.83
N ASP A 76 -17.27 2.61 17.92
CA ASP A 76 -17.32 1.49 18.87
C ASP A 76 -18.66 1.45 19.61
N GLU A 77 -19.21 2.61 19.99
CA GLU A 77 -20.53 2.72 20.63
C GLU A 77 -21.64 2.29 19.66
N GLU A 78 -21.63 2.79 18.44
CA GLU A 78 -22.62 2.43 17.40
C GLU A 78 -22.51 0.95 17.03
N HIS A 79 -21.28 0.40 16.93
CA HIS A 79 -21.07 -1.01 16.61
C HIS A 79 -21.66 -1.95 17.67
N LYS A 80 -21.67 -1.57 18.96
CA LYS A 80 -22.33 -2.37 20.00
C LYS A 80 -23.84 -2.50 19.77
N LEU A 81 -24.44 -1.50 19.13
CA LEU A 81 -25.88 -1.47 18.83
C LEU A 81 -26.21 -2.23 17.57
N VAL A 82 -25.53 -1.89 16.46
CA VAL A 82 -25.86 -2.45 15.13
C VAL A 82 -25.14 -3.75 14.81
N ARG A 83 -24.04 -4.08 15.51
CA ARG A 83 -23.23 -5.29 15.34
C ARG A 83 -22.73 -5.52 13.89
N HIS A 84 -22.51 -4.42 13.16
CA HIS A 84 -22.03 -4.43 11.80
C HIS A 84 -21.01 -3.32 11.57
N THR A 85 -19.81 -3.68 11.17
CA THR A 85 -18.64 -2.75 11.12
C THR A 85 -18.82 -1.60 10.15
N LEU A 86 -19.34 -1.86 8.94
CA LEU A 86 -19.59 -0.83 7.94
C LEU A 86 -20.77 0.06 8.36
N VAL A 87 -21.92 -0.53 8.74
CA VAL A 87 -23.11 0.21 9.11
C VAL A 87 -22.84 1.14 10.29
N ALA A 88 -22.04 0.71 11.27
CA ALA A 88 -21.64 1.57 12.38
C ALA A 88 -20.92 2.85 11.90
N ARG A 89 -20.01 2.73 10.92
CA ARG A 89 -19.31 3.88 10.33
C ARG A 89 -20.24 4.78 9.53
N LEU A 90 -21.07 4.18 8.70
CA LEU A 90 -22.08 4.92 7.92
C LEU A 90 -23.01 5.73 8.87
N ASN A 91 -23.52 5.09 9.93
CA ASN A 91 -24.42 5.76 10.88
C ASN A 91 -23.72 6.91 11.61
N VAL A 92 -22.46 6.73 12.03
CA VAL A 92 -21.69 7.80 12.68
C VAL A 92 -21.46 8.96 11.72
N TRP A 93 -21.04 8.67 10.49
CA TRP A 93 -20.75 9.70 9.50
C TRP A 93 -22.03 10.44 9.05
N LYS A 94 -23.14 9.74 8.84
CA LYS A 94 -24.46 10.33 8.51
C LYS A 94 -24.89 11.43 9.47
N ARG A 95 -24.45 11.39 10.74
CA ARG A 95 -24.74 12.44 11.72
C ARG A 95 -24.18 13.83 11.35
N SER A 96 -23.17 13.88 10.47
CA SER A 96 -22.55 15.11 9.99
C SER A 96 -23.05 15.57 8.62
N ILE A 97 -23.78 14.73 7.92
CA ILE A 97 -24.32 14.97 6.58
C ILE A 97 -25.78 15.45 6.71
N ASP A 98 -26.22 16.33 5.81
CA ASP A 98 -27.63 16.68 5.71
C ASP A 98 -28.51 15.43 5.57
N ALA A 99 -29.66 15.40 6.25
CA ALA A 99 -30.49 14.22 6.33
C ALA A 99 -30.98 13.71 4.96
N GLU A 100 -31.31 14.64 4.04
CA GLU A 100 -31.75 14.26 2.69
C GLU A 100 -30.58 13.72 1.85
N ALA A 101 -29.39 14.30 1.99
CA ALA A 101 -28.17 13.84 1.31
C ALA A 101 -27.69 12.48 1.85
N ALA A 102 -27.84 12.25 3.16
CA ALA A 102 -27.46 11.01 3.81
C ALA A 102 -28.19 9.75 3.28
N GLU A 103 -29.37 9.92 2.69
CA GLU A 103 -30.12 8.80 2.06
C GLU A 103 -29.42 8.25 0.81
N TYR A 104 -28.55 9.07 0.17
CA TYR A 104 -27.76 8.65 -1.01
C TYR A 104 -26.40 8.06 -0.65
N LEU A 105 -25.98 8.10 0.63
CA LEU A 105 -24.73 7.49 1.05
C LEU A 105 -24.81 5.96 0.97
N HIS A 106 -23.79 5.33 0.37
CA HIS A 106 -23.71 3.87 0.17
C HIS A 106 -24.81 3.30 -0.78
N TYR A 107 -25.31 4.11 -1.71
CA TYR A 107 -26.42 3.73 -2.57
C TYR A 107 -26.03 2.62 -3.55
N GLY A 108 -26.71 1.47 -3.46
CA GLY A 108 -26.50 0.30 -4.33
C GLY A 108 -25.29 -0.57 -4.04
N ALA A 109 -24.36 -0.12 -3.21
CA ALA A 109 -23.15 -0.86 -2.86
C ALA A 109 -23.39 -1.91 -1.76
N THR A 110 -22.46 -2.84 -1.63
CA THR A 110 -22.41 -3.78 -0.51
C THR A 110 -21.14 -3.60 0.32
N THR A 111 -21.14 -4.15 1.52
CA THR A 111 -20.01 -4.06 2.47
C THR A 111 -18.66 -4.38 1.85
N VAL A 112 -18.59 -5.44 1.05
CA VAL A 112 -17.32 -5.89 0.45
C VAL A 112 -16.86 -5.02 -0.70
N ASP A 113 -17.75 -4.37 -1.44
CA ASP A 113 -17.38 -3.38 -2.46
C ASP A 113 -16.53 -2.26 -1.85
N ILE A 114 -16.90 -1.84 -0.65
CA ILE A 114 -16.18 -0.77 0.07
C ILE A 114 -14.90 -1.30 0.70
N TRP A 115 -14.97 -2.39 1.51
CA TRP A 115 -13.80 -2.85 2.24
C TRP A 115 -12.70 -3.45 1.37
N ASP A 116 -13.05 -4.12 0.29
CA ASP A 116 -12.05 -4.65 -0.65
C ASP A 116 -11.39 -3.51 -1.42
N THR A 117 -12.14 -2.50 -1.85
CA THR A 117 -11.58 -1.31 -2.49
C THR A 117 -10.70 -0.49 -1.53
N VAL A 118 -11.09 -0.35 -0.26
CA VAL A 118 -10.22 0.24 0.78
C VAL A 118 -8.92 -0.56 0.94
N LEU A 119 -8.99 -1.89 0.97
CA LEU A 119 -7.80 -2.73 1.07
C LEU A 119 -6.90 -2.60 -0.17
N VAL A 120 -7.49 -2.52 -1.36
CA VAL A 120 -6.75 -2.27 -2.61
C VAL A 120 -5.96 -0.97 -2.54
N LEU A 121 -6.59 0.12 -2.07
CA LEU A 121 -5.92 1.41 -1.89
C LEU A 121 -4.79 1.33 -0.85
N GLN A 122 -5.03 0.70 0.30
CA GLN A 122 -3.97 0.50 1.31
C GLN A 122 -2.78 -0.29 0.75
N ILE A 123 -3.03 -1.34 -0.02
CA ILE A 123 -1.97 -2.14 -0.65
C ILE A 123 -1.25 -1.32 -1.71
N LYS A 124 -1.97 -0.59 -2.56
CA LYS A 124 -1.38 0.29 -3.57
C LYS A 124 -0.40 1.28 -2.92
N ASP A 125 -0.85 2.02 -1.90
CA ASP A 125 -0.04 3.00 -1.20
C ASP A 125 1.17 2.36 -0.50
N SER A 126 0.98 1.15 0.07
CA SER A 126 2.09 0.40 0.67
C SER A 126 3.13 -0.06 -0.35
N ILE A 127 2.72 -0.42 -1.56
CA ILE A 127 3.65 -0.78 -2.64
C ILE A 127 4.44 0.44 -3.10
N ASP A 128 3.79 1.60 -3.22
CA ASP A 128 4.47 2.85 -3.59
C ASP A 128 5.62 3.15 -2.62
N LEU A 129 5.36 3.15 -1.29
CA LEU A 129 6.41 3.34 -0.27
C LEU A 129 7.51 2.28 -0.34
N LEU A 130 7.14 1.01 -0.51
CA LEU A 130 8.13 -0.07 -0.60
C LEU A 130 9.01 0.04 -1.85
N ILE A 131 8.47 0.50 -2.96
CA ILE A 131 9.26 0.74 -4.18
C ILE A 131 10.25 1.89 -3.95
N ASP A 132 9.82 2.98 -3.30
CA ASP A 132 10.68 4.11 -2.98
C ASP A 132 11.82 3.68 -2.06
N ASP A 133 11.56 2.91 -1.00
CA ASP A 133 12.58 2.33 -0.12
C ASP A 133 13.56 1.43 -0.89
N LEU A 134 13.07 0.58 -1.79
CA LEU A 134 13.92 -0.31 -2.58
C LEU A 134 14.76 0.45 -3.62
N LEU A 135 14.29 1.57 -4.14
CA LEU A 135 15.07 2.44 -5.02
C LEU A 135 16.19 3.13 -4.25
N GLU A 136 15.95 3.59 -3.03
CA GLU A 136 16.99 4.13 -2.16
C GLU A 136 18.05 3.07 -1.82
N ILE A 137 17.63 1.86 -1.47
CA ILE A 137 18.52 0.72 -1.25
C ILE A 137 19.32 0.39 -2.52
N GLU A 138 18.72 0.51 -3.70
CA GLU A 138 19.43 0.29 -4.98
C GLU A 138 20.59 1.26 -5.15
N ASP A 139 20.40 2.54 -4.85
CA ASP A 139 21.45 3.56 -4.93
C ASP A 139 22.59 3.30 -3.93
N TYR A 140 22.27 2.89 -2.71
CA TYR A 140 23.28 2.47 -1.74
C TYR A 140 24.07 1.23 -2.21
N LEU A 141 23.39 0.21 -2.71
CA LEU A 141 24.03 -1.00 -3.23
C LEU A 141 24.89 -0.73 -4.47
N LEU A 142 24.45 0.18 -5.33
CA LEU A 142 25.21 0.60 -6.52
C LEU A 142 26.50 1.32 -6.10
N THR A 143 26.43 2.24 -5.15
CA THR A 143 27.58 2.95 -4.60
C THR A 143 28.54 1.97 -3.93
N LEU A 144 28.03 1.11 -3.03
CA LEU A 144 28.81 0.09 -2.36
C LEU A 144 29.52 -0.86 -3.34
N THR A 145 28.86 -1.21 -4.42
CA THR A 145 29.41 -2.07 -5.48
C THR A 145 30.56 -1.36 -6.22
N LYS A 146 30.37 -0.09 -6.61
CA LYS A 146 31.39 0.70 -7.32
C LYS A 146 32.63 0.92 -6.47
N ASP A 147 32.46 1.27 -5.21
CA ASP A 147 33.56 1.58 -4.29
C ASP A 147 34.41 0.34 -3.99
N ASN A 148 33.84 -0.86 -4.14
CA ASN A 148 34.49 -2.13 -3.81
C ASN A 148 34.82 -3.02 -5.01
N LEU A 149 34.93 -2.45 -6.21
CA LEU A 149 35.31 -3.21 -7.41
C LEU A 149 36.67 -3.92 -7.27
N ASN A 150 37.59 -3.33 -6.50
CA ASN A 150 38.94 -3.84 -6.31
C ASN A 150 39.22 -4.30 -4.84
N THR A 151 38.19 -4.41 -4.00
CA THR A 151 38.32 -4.92 -2.63
C THR A 151 38.28 -6.44 -2.65
N TYR A 152 39.45 -7.08 -2.66
CA TYR A 152 39.59 -8.53 -2.77
C TYR A 152 39.14 -9.24 -1.48
N MET A 153 38.45 -10.36 -1.66
CA MET A 153 38.03 -11.26 -0.57
C MET A 153 37.97 -12.72 -1.07
N PRO A 154 38.01 -13.71 -0.18
CA PRO A 154 37.77 -15.10 -0.58
C PRO A 154 36.33 -15.30 -1.05
N GLY A 155 36.14 -15.86 -2.22
CA GLY A 155 34.89 -16.49 -2.59
C GLY A 155 34.77 -17.80 -1.80
N ARG A 156 33.60 -18.06 -1.19
CA ARG A 156 33.35 -19.27 -0.37
C ARG A 156 32.26 -20.10 -0.97
N THR A 157 32.45 -21.41 -0.94
CA THR A 157 31.42 -22.41 -1.20
C THR A 157 31.41 -23.41 -0.05
N LEU A 158 30.24 -23.75 0.50
CA LEU A 158 30.10 -24.61 1.68
C LEU A 158 30.96 -24.13 2.87
N GLY A 159 31.10 -22.82 3.03
CA GLY A 159 31.92 -22.21 4.09
C GLY A 159 33.43 -22.31 3.88
N GLN A 160 33.92 -22.92 2.80
CA GLN A 160 35.35 -23.08 2.50
C GLN A 160 35.85 -22.02 1.52
N HIS A 161 37.09 -21.58 1.68
CA HIS A 161 37.75 -20.70 0.71
C HIS A 161 37.88 -21.41 -0.65
N ALA A 162 37.44 -20.74 -1.71
CA ALA A 162 37.55 -21.22 -3.08
C ALA A 162 38.45 -20.24 -3.88
N LEU A 163 37.90 -19.55 -4.85
CA LEU A 163 38.64 -18.60 -5.67
C LEU A 163 38.48 -17.16 -5.12
N PRO A 164 39.48 -16.28 -5.34
CA PRO A 164 39.34 -14.85 -5.04
C PRO A 164 38.18 -14.23 -5.81
N ILE A 165 37.45 -13.39 -5.13
CA ILE A 165 36.44 -12.49 -5.70
C ILE A 165 36.67 -11.08 -5.19
N THR A 166 35.80 -10.12 -5.56
CA THR A 166 35.78 -8.81 -4.90
C THR A 166 34.49 -8.65 -4.10
N PHE A 167 34.51 -7.76 -3.12
CA PHE A 167 33.31 -7.39 -2.37
C PHE A 167 32.29 -6.73 -3.31
N GLY A 168 32.74 -5.93 -4.29
CA GLY A 168 31.89 -5.40 -5.34
C GLY A 168 31.18 -6.49 -6.16
N LYS A 169 31.86 -7.64 -6.44
CA LYS A 169 31.19 -8.80 -7.06
C LYS A 169 30.09 -9.38 -6.16
N LYS A 170 30.30 -9.47 -4.87
CA LYS A 170 29.30 -9.93 -3.90
C LYS A 170 28.09 -8.99 -3.88
N THR A 171 28.30 -7.70 -3.68
CA THR A 171 27.24 -6.69 -3.59
C THR A 171 26.49 -6.48 -4.89
N SER A 172 27.11 -6.67 -6.05
CA SER A 172 26.44 -6.64 -7.37
C SER A 172 25.34 -7.71 -7.49
N THR A 173 25.48 -8.86 -6.80
CA THR A 173 24.42 -9.87 -6.79
C THR A 173 23.22 -9.43 -5.93
N TRP A 174 23.45 -8.70 -4.87
CA TRP A 174 22.38 -8.10 -4.06
C TRP A 174 21.65 -7.00 -4.81
N LEU A 175 22.40 -6.14 -5.51
CA LEU A 175 21.87 -5.10 -6.38
C LEU A 175 20.93 -5.69 -7.45
N ALA A 176 21.39 -6.74 -8.16
CA ALA A 176 20.60 -7.41 -9.18
C ALA A 176 19.32 -8.08 -8.61
N GLU A 177 19.38 -8.60 -7.38
CA GLU A 177 18.21 -9.17 -6.71
C GLU A 177 17.23 -8.07 -6.27
N ASN A 178 17.74 -6.94 -5.75
CA ASN A 178 16.91 -5.79 -5.38
C ASN A 178 16.14 -5.24 -6.59
N ARG A 179 16.78 -5.11 -7.77
CA ARG A 179 16.10 -4.72 -9.02
C ARG A 179 14.96 -5.66 -9.36
N ARG A 180 15.17 -6.97 -9.28
CA ARG A 180 14.09 -7.95 -9.50
C ARG A 180 12.97 -7.87 -8.46
N ASN A 181 13.25 -7.42 -7.23
CA ASN A 181 12.23 -7.19 -6.21
C ASN A 181 11.36 -5.98 -6.57
N ILE A 182 11.96 -4.88 -7.04
CA ILE A 182 11.23 -3.72 -7.57
C ILE A 182 10.32 -4.15 -8.72
N GLU A 183 10.85 -4.88 -9.70
CA GLU A 183 10.08 -5.37 -10.85
C GLU A 183 8.88 -6.25 -10.43
N ARG A 184 9.07 -7.11 -9.41
CA ARG A 184 7.97 -7.93 -8.85
C ARG A 184 6.88 -7.09 -8.22
N LEU A 185 7.26 -6.09 -7.42
CA LEU A 185 6.28 -5.18 -6.79
C LEU A 185 5.51 -4.39 -7.85
N GLN A 186 6.19 -3.84 -8.87
CA GLN A 186 5.54 -3.15 -9.98
C GLN A 186 4.56 -4.05 -10.74
N HIS A 187 4.93 -5.33 -10.95
CA HIS A 187 4.05 -6.30 -11.60
C HIS A 187 2.79 -6.57 -10.76
N VAL A 188 2.94 -6.78 -9.46
CA VAL A 188 1.79 -6.98 -8.54
C VAL A 188 0.95 -5.71 -8.46
N GLN A 189 1.58 -4.53 -8.40
CA GLN A 189 0.87 -3.24 -8.37
C GLN A 189 -0.08 -3.08 -9.56
N SER A 190 0.36 -3.47 -10.76
CA SER A 190 -0.47 -3.40 -11.97
C SER A 190 -1.73 -4.29 -11.90
N LYS A 191 -1.71 -5.34 -11.08
CA LYS A 191 -2.88 -6.19 -10.80
C LYS A 191 -3.74 -5.60 -9.69
N ILE A 192 -3.12 -5.15 -8.60
CA ILE A 192 -3.80 -4.49 -7.48
C ILE A 192 -4.60 -3.28 -7.98
N ASN A 193 -4.04 -2.46 -8.86
CA ASN A 193 -4.73 -1.31 -9.41
C ASN A 193 -6.02 -1.66 -10.17
N LYS A 194 -6.20 -2.92 -10.60
CA LYS A 194 -7.41 -3.43 -11.26
C LYS A 194 -8.35 -4.21 -10.33
N SER A 195 -8.01 -4.29 -9.05
CA SER A 195 -8.73 -5.12 -8.07
C SER A 195 -9.74 -4.35 -7.22
N GLY A 196 -9.93 -3.05 -7.46
CA GLY A 196 -11.05 -2.32 -6.88
C GLY A 196 -12.38 -2.84 -7.43
N ILE A 197 -13.44 -2.85 -6.64
CA ILE A 197 -14.72 -3.45 -7.02
C ILE A 197 -15.92 -2.58 -6.62
N LEU A 198 -16.97 -2.62 -7.46
CA LEU A 198 -18.33 -2.17 -7.16
C LEU A 198 -19.31 -3.08 -7.87
N LYS A 199 -19.67 -4.21 -7.28
CA LYS A 199 -20.48 -5.25 -7.97
C LYS A 199 -21.79 -5.58 -7.27
N GLY A 200 -22.07 -4.93 -6.14
CA GLY A 200 -23.31 -5.10 -5.37
C GLY A 200 -23.38 -6.40 -4.59
N ALA A 201 -24.57 -6.71 -4.09
CA ALA A 201 -24.83 -7.69 -3.03
C ALA A 201 -24.27 -9.10 -3.27
N VAL A 202 -24.19 -9.55 -4.54
CA VAL A 202 -23.74 -10.91 -4.92
C VAL A 202 -22.81 -10.90 -6.14
N GLY A 203 -22.20 -9.77 -6.46
CA GLY A 203 -21.26 -9.66 -7.58
C GLY A 203 -21.90 -9.62 -8.96
N SER A 204 -23.20 -9.34 -9.04
CA SER A 204 -24.00 -9.44 -10.28
C SER A 204 -24.47 -8.09 -10.83
N TYR A 205 -24.07 -6.97 -10.20
CA TYR A 205 -24.47 -5.59 -10.51
C TYR A 205 -25.99 -5.28 -10.39
N LEU A 206 -26.85 -6.25 -10.12
CA LEU A 206 -28.32 -6.09 -10.18
C LEU A 206 -28.86 -4.96 -9.29
N GLY A 207 -28.23 -4.70 -8.15
CA GLY A 207 -28.63 -3.62 -7.23
C GLY A 207 -28.19 -2.22 -7.65
N LEU A 208 -27.31 -2.11 -8.65
CA LEU A 208 -26.73 -0.85 -9.13
C LEU A 208 -27.43 -0.31 -10.38
N GLY A 209 -28.32 -1.10 -11.01
CA GLY A 209 -29.08 -0.71 -12.19
C GLY A 209 -28.30 -0.80 -13.52
N ASP A 210 -28.85 -0.17 -14.55
CA ASP A 210 -28.34 -0.29 -15.93
C ASP A 210 -26.95 0.35 -16.13
N MET A 211 -26.59 1.33 -15.30
CA MET A 211 -25.31 2.06 -15.37
C MET A 211 -24.25 1.51 -14.40
N ALA A 212 -24.41 0.27 -13.94
CA ALA A 212 -23.55 -0.32 -12.90
C ALA A 212 -22.06 -0.41 -13.30
N ILE A 213 -21.80 -0.86 -14.53
CA ILE A 213 -20.43 -1.03 -15.05
C ILE A 213 -19.75 0.34 -15.25
N GLU A 214 -20.49 1.30 -15.76
CA GLU A 214 -20.02 2.68 -15.93
C GLU A 214 -19.75 3.35 -14.56
N THR A 215 -20.62 3.09 -13.59
CA THR A 215 -20.45 3.58 -12.21
C THR A 215 -19.17 3.01 -11.58
N GLU A 216 -18.95 1.69 -11.73
CA GLU A 216 -17.72 1.04 -11.22
C GLU A 216 -16.46 1.63 -11.86
N SER A 217 -16.44 1.72 -13.20
CA SER A 217 -15.31 2.26 -13.95
C SER A 217 -15.00 3.70 -13.53
N LEU A 218 -16.00 4.55 -13.44
CA LEU A 218 -15.85 5.94 -13.04
C LEU A 218 -15.42 6.10 -11.57
N MET A 219 -15.97 5.28 -10.68
CA MET A 219 -15.55 5.23 -9.27
C MET A 219 -14.07 4.85 -9.14
N MET A 220 -13.59 3.82 -9.85
CA MET A 220 -12.19 3.42 -9.83
C MET A 220 -11.28 4.52 -10.38
N GLN A 221 -11.69 5.16 -11.47
CA GLN A 221 -10.94 6.32 -12.02
C GLN A 221 -10.79 7.47 -11.00
N LYS A 222 -11.85 7.78 -10.25
CA LYS A 222 -11.81 8.82 -9.20
C LYS A 222 -10.88 8.45 -8.04
N LEU A 223 -10.70 7.17 -7.77
CA LEU A 223 -9.79 6.63 -6.76
C LEU A 223 -8.33 6.47 -7.28
N GLY A 224 -8.05 6.83 -8.53
CA GLY A 224 -6.74 6.65 -9.14
C GLY A 224 -6.37 5.19 -9.35
N LEU A 225 -7.38 4.34 -9.56
CA LEU A 225 -7.26 2.94 -9.92
C LEU A 225 -7.48 2.74 -11.43
N ASP A 226 -7.01 1.62 -11.96
CA ASP A 226 -7.22 1.22 -13.34
C ASP A 226 -8.63 0.67 -13.57
N GLU A 227 -8.98 0.42 -14.84
CA GLU A 227 -10.24 -0.24 -15.20
C GLU A 227 -10.35 -1.60 -14.48
N PRO A 228 -11.41 -1.82 -13.68
CA PRO A 228 -11.54 -3.01 -12.85
C PRO A 228 -11.81 -4.27 -13.69
N SER A 229 -11.40 -5.42 -13.17
CA SER A 229 -11.75 -6.72 -13.74
C SER A 229 -13.25 -6.96 -13.59
N LYS A 230 -13.93 -7.27 -14.71
CA LYS A 230 -15.39 -7.47 -14.73
C LYS A 230 -15.83 -8.79 -14.09
N ASP A 231 -14.93 -9.78 -14.08
CA ASP A 231 -15.22 -11.12 -13.60
C ASP A 231 -14.87 -11.34 -12.12
N ASP A 232 -14.14 -10.40 -11.50
CA ASP A 232 -13.69 -10.51 -10.12
C ASP A 232 -14.77 -10.05 -9.13
N TRP A 233 -14.85 -10.76 -8.00
CA TRP A 233 -15.61 -10.35 -6.83
C TRP A 233 -14.92 -10.88 -5.56
N HIS A 234 -15.37 -10.49 -4.38
CA HIS A 234 -14.71 -10.74 -3.09
C HIS A 234 -14.36 -12.21 -2.77
N GLY A 235 -14.89 -13.16 -3.51
CA GLY A 235 -14.51 -14.58 -3.40
C GLY A 235 -13.11 -14.90 -3.97
N ILE A 236 -12.62 -14.08 -4.89
CA ILE A 236 -11.33 -14.26 -5.55
C ILE A 236 -10.26 -13.48 -4.77
N ARG A 237 -9.21 -14.17 -4.32
CA ARG A 237 -8.18 -13.61 -3.42
C ARG A 237 -6.75 -13.86 -3.88
N ASP A 238 -6.56 -14.35 -5.10
CA ASP A 238 -5.26 -14.70 -5.66
C ASP A 238 -4.33 -13.50 -5.78
N VAL A 239 -4.82 -12.32 -6.19
CA VAL A 239 -4.02 -11.08 -6.31
C VAL A 239 -3.51 -10.64 -4.93
N PHE A 240 -4.33 -10.70 -3.88
CA PHE A 240 -3.90 -10.42 -2.50
C PHE A 240 -2.89 -11.45 -1.99
N ALA A 241 -3.06 -12.72 -2.35
CA ALA A 241 -2.10 -13.77 -2.02
C ALA A 241 -0.76 -13.55 -2.76
N GLU A 242 -0.80 -13.17 -4.05
CA GLU A 242 0.40 -12.84 -4.82
C GLU A 242 1.18 -11.67 -4.21
N TYR A 243 0.47 -10.62 -3.75
CA TYR A 243 1.10 -9.52 -3.01
C TYR A 243 1.80 -10.03 -1.75
N ALA A 244 1.12 -10.79 -0.91
CA ALA A 244 1.70 -11.33 0.33
C ALA A 244 2.93 -12.22 0.08
N LEU A 245 2.89 -13.08 -0.95
CA LEU A 245 4.01 -13.91 -1.35
C LEU A 245 5.16 -13.09 -1.94
N THR A 246 4.87 -12.02 -2.67
CA THR A 246 5.89 -11.07 -3.16
C THR A 246 6.61 -10.40 -2.01
N LEU A 247 5.89 -9.93 -0.98
CA LEU A 247 6.50 -9.39 0.24
C LEU A 247 7.40 -10.42 0.95
N ALA A 248 6.97 -11.69 0.99
CA ALA A 248 7.78 -12.76 1.56
C ALA A 248 9.10 -12.98 0.79
N ILE A 249 9.07 -12.88 -0.55
CA ILE A 249 10.28 -12.96 -1.39
C ILE A 249 11.22 -11.77 -1.10
N VAL A 250 10.68 -10.55 -1.07
CA VAL A 250 11.45 -9.34 -0.76
C VAL A 250 12.08 -9.45 0.63
N SER A 251 11.31 -9.77 1.65
CA SER A 251 11.79 -9.94 3.03
C SER A 251 12.88 -11.02 3.13
N LYS A 252 12.71 -12.14 2.44
CA LYS A 252 13.71 -13.23 2.45
C LYS A 252 15.04 -12.80 1.81
N SER A 253 15.03 -11.95 0.78
CA SER A 253 16.26 -11.45 0.18
C SER A 253 17.07 -10.63 1.18
N PHE A 254 16.43 -9.74 1.94
CA PHE A 254 17.11 -8.95 2.99
C PHE A 254 17.55 -9.81 4.17
N GLY A 255 16.73 -10.78 4.61
CA GLY A 255 17.15 -11.74 5.65
C GLY A 255 18.39 -12.54 5.25
N ARG A 256 18.56 -12.87 3.95
CA ARG A 256 19.77 -13.52 3.45
C ARG A 256 20.97 -12.59 3.45
N ILE A 257 20.80 -11.31 3.06
CA ILE A 257 21.86 -10.30 3.09
C ILE A 257 22.30 -10.04 4.54
N GLY A 258 21.36 -9.86 5.47
CA GLY A 258 21.67 -9.67 6.89
C GLY A 258 22.42 -10.85 7.49
N ASN A 259 22.02 -12.09 7.18
CA ASN A 259 22.74 -13.29 7.61
C ASN A 259 24.18 -13.33 7.05
N GLU A 260 24.36 -13.01 5.77
CA GLU A 260 25.70 -12.93 5.17
C GLU A 260 26.57 -11.89 5.84
N LEU A 261 26.05 -10.68 6.09
CA LEU A 261 26.78 -9.62 6.81
C LEU A 261 27.16 -10.06 8.23
N THR A 262 26.26 -10.76 8.93
CA THR A 262 26.54 -11.32 10.27
C THR A 262 27.69 -12.33 10.22
N LEU A 263 27.72 -13.20 9.22
CA LEU A 263 28.80 -14.18 9.04
C LEU A 263 30.14 -13.49 8.74
N LEU A 264 30.14 -12.47 7.86
CA LEU A 264 31.34 -11.71 7.51
C LEU A 264 31.93 -10.91 8.69
N GLN A 265 31.13 -10.60 9.72
CA GLN A 265 31.55 -9.92 10.94
C GLN A 265 32.06 -10.87 12.04
N MET A 266 31.96 -12.19 11.86
CA MET A 266 32.48 -13.15 12.84
C MET A 266 33.98 -12.90 13.09
N THR A 267 34.43 -13.05 14.33
CA THR A 267 35.82 -12.80 14.75
C THR A 267 36.86 -13.53 13.89
N GLU A 268 36.53 -14.75 13.48
CA GLU A 268 37.40 -15.61 12.66
C GLU A 268 37.43 -15.20 11.18
N ILE A 269 36.47 -14.37 10.72
CA ILE A 269 36.35 -13.89 9.34
C ILE A 269 36.78 -12.44 9.26
N GLY A 270 36.07 -11.52 9.96
CA GLY A 270 36.41 -10.11 10.11
C GLY A 270 36.53 -9.33 8.80
N GLU A 271 35.74 -9.68 7.79
CA GLU A 271 35.76 -9.03 6.45
C GLU A 271 34.85 -7.80 6.36
N THR A 272 33.90 -7.69 7.27
CA THR A 272 33.04 -6.51 7.43
C THR A 272 32.95 -6.12 8.89
N GLU A 273 32.65 -4.85 9.16
CA GLU A 273 32.43 -4.33 10.52
C GLU A 273 31.30 -3.30 10.48
N GLU A 274 30.38 -3.40 11.44
CA GLU A 274 29.32 -2.40 11.62
C GLU A 274 29.89 -1.18 12.34
N TYR A 275 29.65 0.02 11.81
CA TYR A 275 30.00 1.25 12.48
C TYR A 275 29.03 1.55 13.63
N LEU A 276 29.46 1.33 14.85
CA LEU A 276 28.62 1.47 16.04
C LEU A 276 28.61 2.89 16.65
N GLY A 277 29.29 3.87 16.07
CA GLY A 277 29.43 5.21 16.64
C GLY A 277 30.25 5.26 17.92
N SER A 278 30.75 6.45 18.27
CA SER A 278 31.72 6.65 19.37
C SER A 278 31.18 6.36 20.78
N ARG A 279 29.87 6.30 20.97
CA ARG A 279 29.23 6.04 22.28
C ARG A 279 28.62 4.64 22.38
N SER A 280 28.71 3.86 21.33
CA SER A 280 28.09 2.53 21.31
C SER A 280 28.97 1.52 22.03
N VAL A 281 28.33 0.68 22.86
CA VAL A 281 29.00 -0.41 23.60
C VAL A 281 28.56 -1.73 23.00
N GLY A 282 29.49 -2.46 22.38
CA GLY A 282 29.20 -3.75 21.74
C GLY A 282 28.77 -4.85 22.71
N SER A 283 29.21 -4.78 23.96
CA SER A 283 28.90 -5.72 25.03
C SER A 283 28.82 -5.02 26.38
N SER A 284 27.91 -5.44 27.25
CA SER A 284 27.78 -4.91 28.61
C SER A 284 28.93 -5.28 29.55
N THR A 285 29.69 -6.33 29.20
CA THR A 285 30.72 -6.91 30.12
C THR A 285 32.09 -7.01 29.49
N MET A 286 32.18 -7.19 28.18
CA MET A 286 33.43 -7.48 27.47
C MET A 286 33.74 -6.37 26.44
N PRO A 287 34.66 -5.44 26.73
CA PRO A 287 34.93 -4.29 25.85
C PRO A 287 35.38 -4.69 24.43
N GLN A 288 36.08 -5.82 24.30
CA GLN A 288 36.56 -6.32 23.01
C GLN A 288 35.48 -7.00 22.17
N LYS A 289 34.28 -7.31 22.72
CA LYS A 289 33.23 -8.01 22.03
C LYS A 289 32.35 -7.03 21.24
N LYS A 290 32.43 -7.10 19.92
CA LYS A 290 31.65 -6.29 18.97
C LYS A 290 30.48 -7.14 18.42
N ASN A 291 29.32 -7.09 19.07
CA ASN A 291 28.14 -7.78 18.57
C ASN A 291 27.52 -6.98 17.44
N PRO A 292 27.22 -7.58 16.27
CA PRO A 292 26.41 -6.93 15.26
C PRO A 292 25.01 -6.67 15.80
N ARG A 293 24.43 -5.51 15.50
CA ARG A 293 23.10 -5.09 15.99
C ARG A 293 22.11 -4.78 14.89
N GLY A 294 22.60 -4.51 13.68
CA GLY A 294 21.80 -4.06 12.57
C GLY A 294 21.29 -5.17 11.63
N PRO A 295 22.07 -6.18 11.27
CA PRO A 295 21.64 -7.21 10.31
C PRO A 295 20.50 -8.10 10.77
#